data_a2399f0bf3ecd082742d8b74cf3b41ec
#
_entry.id   a2399f0bf3ecd082742d8b74cf3b41ec
#
_cell.length_a   1.000
_cell.length_b   1.000
_cell.length_c   1.000
_cell.angle_alpha   90.00
_cell.angle_beta   90.00
_cell.angle_gamma   90.00
#
_symmetry.space_group_name_H-M   'P 1'
#
loop_
_entity.id
_entity.type
_entity.pdbx_description
1 polymer ?
#
loop_
_entity_poly.entity_id
_entity_poly.type
_entity_poly.pdbx_seq_one_letter_code
_entity_poly.pdbx_strand_id
1 'polypeptide(L)'
;TWQSKIFTSKTDGSVDKYIQATAHDSTDKNAGWAYDWWMISPALNVKDAAKKIFSFYSEGAYWQASTKLEIYVLNEPKSTASSKEKLDVKIATSADGDYKWVASGDISLEGKGDIVYIGFHYTAEGGKSKSTTYCIDDFAFGRNQVAHFIEEGVEPEPTPEVDWTKAKTVAEALEIANGETFAVKGYVVGCIKNNPSKTSYKSFDEAKQAGDIEWAGAAEFTGYSQVFIADNAEETDGSKCLLVKLNDTDAAKSLRDAAKLEGHPERIGMTVYVNGLKKANYGLPGIREIDAFKVEE
;
A
#
# COMPACT_ATOMS: atom_id res chain seq x y z
N THR A 1 12.05 3.76 13.87
CA THR A 1 13.44 3.47 13.49
C THR A 1 13.60 3.59 11.98
N TRP A 2 14.83 3.75 11.50
CA TRP A 2 15.15 3.67 10.09
C TRP A 2 14.88 2.26 9.56
N GLN A 3 14.25 2.16 8.39
CA GLN A 3 13.85 0.90 7.76
C GLN A 3 14.05 0.97 6.25
N SER A 4 14.52 -0.11 5.63
CA SER A 4 14.46 -0.24 4.17
C SER A 4 13.03 -0.38 3.71
N LYS A 5 12.71 0.26 2.59
CA LYS A 5 11.40 0.23 1.95
C LYS A 5 11.56 -0.03 0.46
N ILE A 6 10.51 -0.54 -0.12
CA ILE A 6 10.39 -0.73 -1.56
C ILE A 6 9.04 -0.15 -1.97
N PHE A 7 9.06 0.73 -2.93
CA PHE A 7 7.87 1.23 -3.60
C PHE A 7 7.85 0.69 -5.03
N THR A 8 6.75 0.11 -5.44
CA THR A 8 6.54 -0.32 -6.82
C THR A 8 5.43 0.54 -7.40
N SER A 9 5.75 1.26 -8.47
CA SER A 9 4.80 2.09 -9.21
C SER A 9 3.74 1.20 -9.87
N LYS A 10 2.48 1.55 -9.67
CA LYS A 10 1.34 0.85 -10.29
C LYS A 10 1.14 1.24 -11.74
N THR A 11 1.77 2.32 -12.17
CA THR A 11 1.59 2.88 -13.52
C THR A 11 2.50 2.18 -14.53
N ASP A 12 3.74 1.91 -14.15
CA ASP A 12 4.79 1.41 -15.05
C ASP A 12 5.63 0.29 -14.45
N GLY A 13 5.27 -0.19 -13.24
CA GLY A 13 5.99 -1.25 -12.55
C GLY A 13 7.39 -0.87 -12.06
N SER A 14 7.82 0.38 -12.22
CA SER A 14 9.12 0.84 -11.74
C SER A 14 9.27 0.64 -10.22
N VAL A 15 10.48 0.33 -9.80
CA VAL A 15 10.77 -0.01 -8.40
C VAL A 15 11.78 0.99 -7.82
N ASP A 16 11.38 1.61 -6.73
CA ASP A 16 12.21 2.51 -5.94
C ASP A 16 12.52 1.86 -4.57
N LYS A 17 13.80 1.81 -4.20
CA LYS A 17 14.29 1.18 -2.97
C LYS A 17 15.01 2.21 -2.12
N TYR A 18 14.47 2.55 -0.99
CA TYR A 18 14.97 3.62 -0.14
C TYR A 18 14.99 3.25 1.34
N ILE A 19 15.57 4.12 2.17
CA ILE A 19 15.56 3.99 3.62
C ILE A 19 14.65 5.07 4.20
N GLN A 20 13.71 4.67 5.04
CA GLN A 20 12.68 5.53 5.60
C GLN A 20 12.75 5.63 7.13
N ALA A 21 12.48 6.82 7.66
CA ALA A 21 12.17 7.05 9.06
C ALA A 21 10.79 7.70 9.21
N THR A 22 9.97 7.17 10.10
CA THR A 22 8.70 7.77 10.52
C THR A 22 8.35 7.34 11.94
N ALA A 23 7.89 8.28 12.76
CA ALA A 23 7.36 8.01 14.10
C ALA A 23 5.83 7.89 14.10
N HIS A 24 5.21 7.88 12.91
CA HIS A 24 3.76 7.68 12.77
C HIS A 24 3.32 6.31 13.31
N ASP A 25 2.25 6.31 14.09
CA ASP A 25 1.54 5.11 14.53
C ASP A 25 0.03 5.34 14.32
N SER A 26 -0.57 4.59 13.40
CA SER A 26 -2.00 4.69 13.09
C SER A 26 -2.91 4.36 14.28
N THR A 27 -2.40 3.62 15.27
CA THR A 27 -3.11 3.24 16.50
C THR A 27 -2.90 4.22 17.64
N ASP A 28 -2.06 5.24 17.45
CA ASP A 28 -1.71 6.28 18.41
C ASP A 28 -1.11 5.79 19.75
N LYS A 29 -0.65 4.52 19.79
CA LYS A 29 -0.09 3.92 21.02
C LYS A 29 1.22 4.56 21.46
N ASN A 30 1.94 5.23 20.55
CA ASN A 30 3.18 5.93 20.83
C ASN A 30 3.00 7.46 20.93
N ALA A 31 1.77 7.94 21.14
CA ALA A 31 1.48 9.35 21.28
C ALA A 31 2.30 9.98 22.44
N GLY A 32 2.96 11.10 22.14
CA GLY A 32 3.80 11.82 23.11
C GLY A 32 5.19 11.21 23.35
N TRP A 33 5.53 10.12 22.69
CA TRP A 33 6.89 9.59 22.76
C TRP A 33 7.83 10.47 21.95
N ALA A 34 9.02 10.77 22.49
CA ALA A 34 10.09 11.45 21.76
C ALA A 34 10.98 10.42 21.08
N TYR A 35 11.24 10.61 19.81
CA TYR A 35 12.12 9.76 19.02
C TYR A 35 13.38 10.52 18.61
N ASP A 36 14.52 9.83 18.73
CA ASP A 36 15.86 10.29 18.39
C ASP A 36 16.57 9.11 17.71
N TRP A 37 16.58 9.09 16.39
CA TRP A 37 17.11 7.97 15.62
C TRP A 37 18.22 8.41 14.69
N TRP A 38 19.29 7.65 14.72
CA TRP A 38 20.46 7.85 13.87
C TRP A 38 20.58 6.70 12.86
N MET A 39 20.78 7.05 11.60
CA MET A 39 21.34 6.19 10.57
C MET A 39 22.73 6.70 10.26
N ILE A 40 23.74 5.85 10.34
CA ILE A 40 25.14 6.25 10.18
C ILE A 40 25.77 5.42 9.07
N SER A 41 26.45 6.09 8.13
CA SER A 41 27.14 5.44 7.02
C SER A 41 28.27 4.52 7.50
N PRO A 42 28.73 3.58 6.66
CA PRO A 42 30.07 3.00 6.81
C PRO A 42 31.16 4.07 6.84
N ALA A 43 32.37 3.68 7.22
CA ALA A 43 33.55 4.56 7.19
C ALA A 43 33.82 5.06 5.75
N LEU A 44 33.98 6.36 5.61
CA LEU A 44 34.32 7.02 4.34
C LEU A 44 35.77 7.43 4.39
N ASN A 45 36.62 6.84 3.55
CA ASN A 45 38.03 7.20 3.45
C ASN A 45 38.19 8.46 2.58
N VAL A 46 38.09 9.62 3.19
CA VAL A 46 38.16 10.92 2.53
C VAL A 46 39.60 11.22 2.05
N LYS A 47 40.62 10.71 2.77
CA LYS A 47 42.00 10.91 2.41
C LYS A 47 42.32 10.43 1.00
N ASP A 48 41.86 9.23 0.65
CA ASP A 48 42.19 8.56 -0.60
C ASP A 48 41.08 8.69 -1.65
N ALA A 49 40.01 9.42 -1.35
CA ALA A 49 38.90 9.62 -2.27
C ALA A 49 39.31 10.48 -3.48
N ALA A 50 38.91 10.06 -4.69
CA ALA A 50 39.13 10.82 -5.92
C ALA A 50 38.51 12.22 -5.86
N LYS A 51 37.32 12.31 -5.24
CA LYS A 51 36.65 13.55 -4.88
C LYS A 51 36.21 13.47 -3.42
N LYS A 52 36.53 14.48 -2.64
CA LYS A 52 36.17 14.54 -1.22
C LYS A 52 34.78 15.11 -1.04
N ILE A 53 33.81 14.44 -1.63
CA ILE A 53 32.41 14.84 -1.61
C ILE A 53 31.53 13.64 -1.36
N PHE A 54 30.31 13.90 -0.86
CA PHE A 54 29.21 12.95 -0.85
C PHE A 54 27.92 13.62 -1.31
N SER A 55 26.94 12.84 -1.64
CA SER A 55 25.60 13.31 -2.02
C SER A 55 24.54 12.25 -1.69
N PHE A 56 23.28 12.65 -1.67
CA PHE A 56 22.14 11.78 -1.48
C PHE A 56 20.88 12.44 -2.06
N TYR A 57 19.81 11.68 -2.14
CA TYR A 57 18.47 12.20 -2.33
C TYR A 57 17.67 12.08 -1.05
N SER A 58 16.78 13.04 -0.81
CA SER A 58 15.79 12.97 0.25
C SER A 58 14.41 13.29 -0.29
N GLU A 59 13.39 12.66 0.26
CA GLU A 59 12.00 13.04 0.09
C GLU A 59 11.28 13.07 1.44
N GLY A 60 10.11 13.67 1.49
CA GLY A 60 9.30 13.65 2.70
C GLY A 60 7.82 13.76 2.40
N ALA A 61 7.01 13.43 3.41
CA ALA A 61 5.56 13.55 3.38
C ALA A 61 4.99 13.72 4.80
N TYR A 62 3.72 14.16 4.88
CA TYR A 62 3.02 14.38 6.16
C TYR A 62 3.72 15.40 7.07
N TRP A 63 4.12 16.51 6.51
CA TRP A 63 4.99 17.51 7.11
C TRP A 63 4.53 18.00 8.48
N GLN A 64 5.43 17.92 9.47
CA GLN A 64 5.24 18.38 10.85
C GLN A 64 6.44 19.22 11.28
N ALA A 65 6.19 20.41 11.79
CA ALA A 65 7.24 21.36 12.20
C ALA A 65 8.12 20.83 13.35
N SER A 66 7.60 19.91 14.16
CA SER A 66 8.34 19.25 15.26
C SER A 66 9.33 18.19 14.76
N THR A 67 9.17 17.66 13.55
CA THR A 67 10.08 16.66 13.00
C THR A 67 11.28 17.33 12.35
N LYS A 68 12.47 16.81 12.61
CA LYS A 68 13.70 17.27 12.00
C LYS A 68 14.47 16.11 11.40
N LEU A 69 15.06 16.37 10.24
CA LEU A 69 16.13 15.59 9.65
C LEU A 69 17.38 16.48 9.62
N GLU A 70 18.44 16.06 10.26
CA GLU A 70 19.70 16.78 10.31
C GLU A 70 20.83 15.88 9.87
N ILE A 71 21.80 16.44 9.13
CA ILE A 71 22.91 15.70 8.57
C ILE A 71 24.20 16.11 9.29
N TYR A 72 25.00 15.12 9.69
CA TYR A 72 26.22 15.33 10.45
C TYR A 72 27.42 14.63 9.84
N VAL A 73 28.59 15.23 9.98
CA VAL A 73 29.88 14.52 9.88
C VAL A 73 30.28 14.09 11.29
N LEU A 74 30.65 12.82 11.43
CA LEU A 74 31.07 12.20 12.69
C LEU A 74 32.48 11.63 12.53
N ASN A 75 33.26 11.64 13.62
CA ASN A 75 34.56 10.97 13.67
C ASN A 75 34.51 9.51 14.12
N GLU A 76 33.32 9.03 14.55
CA GLU A 76 33.08 7.68 15.03
C GLU A 76 31.66 7.22 14.59
N PRO A 77 31.44 5.90 14.35
CA PRO A 77 30.13 5.38 13.87
C PRO A 77 29.11 5.23 15.01
N LYS A 78 28.89 6.29 15.78
CA LYS A 78 27.93 6.30 16.90
C LYS A 78 27.34 7.69 17.13
N SER A 79 26.11 7.74 17.62
CA SER A 79 25.41 9.00 17.95
C SER A 79 26.11 9.82 19.05
N THR A 80 26.93 9.16 19.87
CA THR A 80 27.75 9.77 20.94
C THR A 80 29.16 10.06 20.51
N ALA A 81 29.46 10.17 19.20
CA ALA A 81 30.76 10.51 18.66
C ALA A 81 31.33 11.74 19.35
N SER A 82 32.65 11.73 19.65
CA SER A 82 33.36 12.81 20.36
C SER A 82 33.43 14.09 19.53
N SER A 83 33.35 13.98 18.20
CA SER A 83 33.21 15.10 17.27
C SER A 83 32.03 14.88 16.36
N LYS A 84 31.09 15.81 16.40
CA LYS A 84 29.88 15.88 15.53
C LYS A 84 29.78 17.28 14.96
N GLU A 85 29.76 17.40 13.67
CA GLU A 85 29.53 18.66 12.98
C GLU A 85 28.26 18.56 12.16
N LYS A 86 27.28 19.41 12.47
CA LYS A 86 26.07 19.54 11.65
C LYS A 86 26.43 20.24 10.35
N LEU A 87 25.95 19.65 9.24
CA LEU A 87 26.10 20.21 7.92
C LEU A 87 24.86 21.02 7.53
N ASP A 88 25.10 22.15 6.89
CA ASP A 88 24.04 22.90 6.20
C ASP A 88 23.91 22.35 4.78
N VAL A 89 22.93 21.49 4.56
CA VAL A 89 22.73 20.77 3.31
C VAL A 89 21.28 20.88 2.87
N LYS A 90 21.06 20.82 1.57
CA LYS A 90 19.72 20.78 1.02
C LYS A 90 19.07 19.43 1.30
N ILE A 91 17.89 19.46 1.91
CA ILE A 91 17.00 18.30 2.12
C ILE A 91 15.59 18.67 1.67
N ALA A 92 14.77 17.66 1.43
CA ALA A 92 13.35 17.86 1.09
C ALA A 92 12.61 18.59 2.20
N THR A 93 11.71 19.48 1.80
CA THR A 93 10.86 20.31 2.67
C THR A 93 9.41 20.28 2.19
N SER A 94 8.48 20.80 2.98
CA SER A 94 7.07 20.92 2.56
C SER A 94 6.87 21.79 1.29
N ALA A 95 7.82 22.67 0.99
CA ALA A 95 7.78 23.48 -0.23
C ALA A 95 8.04 22.67 -1.51
N ASP A 96 8.73 21.55 -1.41
CA ASP A 96 9.01 20.63 -2.53
C ASP A 96 7.81 19.73 -2.85
N GLY A 97 6.86 19.59 -1.91
CA GLY A 97 5.68 18.73 -1.98
C GLY A 97 5.92 17.34 -1.37
N ASP A 98 4.85 16.54 -1.29
CA ASP A 98 4.90 15.19 -0.76
C ASP A 98 5.51 14.22 -1.77
N TYR A 99 6.37 13.31 -1.28
CA TYR A 99 6.98 12.25 -2.08
C TYR A 99 7.71 12.78 -3.33
N LYS A 100 8.47 13.86 -3.16
CA LYS A 100 9.31 14.43 -4.19
C LYS A 100 10.78 14.30 -3.80
N TRP A 101 11.53 13.56 -4.60
CA TRP A 101 12.96 13.41 -4.42
C TRP A 101 13.69 14.72 -4.69
N VAL A 102 14.46 15.15 -3.73
CA VAL A 102 15.27 16.38 -3.74
C VAL A 102 16.73 16.01 -3.63
N ALA A 103 17.52 16.41 -4.62
CA ALA A 103 18.94 16.23 -4.65
C ALA A 103 19.62 17.14 -3.61
N SER A 104 20.53 16.58 -2.79
CA SER A 104 21.37 17.36 -1.86
C SER A 104 22.38 18.25 -2.57
N GLY A 105 22.75 17.91 -3.79
CA GLY A 105 23.97 18.40 -4.45
C GLY A 105 25.21 17.74 -3.88
N ASP A 106 26.38 18.08 -4.47
CA ASP A 106 27.67 17.60 -4.01
C ASP A 106 28.06 18.35 -2.72
N ILE A 107 28.28 17.63 -1.63
CA ILE A 107 28.59 18.16 -0.31
C ILE A 107 30.09 17.92 -0.01
N SER A 108 30.84 18.97 0.28
CA SER A 108 32.28 18.87 0.52
C SER A 108 32.62 18.25 1.87
N LEU A 109 33.58 17.34 1.86
CA LEU A 109 34.22 16.74 3.03
C LEU A 109 35.69 17.26 3.22
N GLU A 110 36.12 18.27 2.45
CA GLU A 110 37.42 18.85 2.62
C GLU A 110 37.63 19.37 4.05
N GLY A 111 38.72 18.97 4.67
CA GLY A 111 39.06 19.38 6.04
C GLY A 111 38.25 18.69 7.16
N LYS A 112 37.37 17.73 6.84
CA LYS A 112 36.52 17.04 7.83
C LYS A 112 37.23 15.85 8.50
N GLY A 113 38.39 15.43 8.00
CA GLY A 113 39.18 14.31 8.51
C GLY A 113 39.54 13.31 7.43
N ASP A 114 40.49 12.40 7.75
CA ASP A 114 40.94 11.35 6.83
C ASP A 114 39.88 10.25 6.65
N ILE A 115 39.21 9.90 7.75
CA ILE A 115 38.07 8.93 7.79
C ILE A 115 36.93 9.61 8.54
N VAL A 116 35.75 9.63 7.94
CA VAL A 116 34.56 10.22 8.54
C VAL A 116 33.33 9.28 8.36
N TYR A 117 32.27 9.60 9.06
CA TYR A 117 30.98 8.97 8.93
C TYR A 117 29.90 10.02 8.71
N ILE A 118 28.89 9.73 7.90
CA ILE A 118 27.74 10.62 7.72
C ILE A 118 26.60 10.10 8.56
N GLY A 119 26.10 10.95 9.46
CA GLY A 119 24.95 10.66 10.30
C GLY A 119 23.69 11.36 9.80
N PHE A 120 22.64 10.60 9.57
CA PHE A 120 21.29 11.08 9.32
C PHE A 120 20.51 11.01 10.63
N HIS A 121 20.26 12.15 11.22
CA HIS A 121 19.62 12.27 12.53
C HIS A 121 18.16 12.67 12.36
N TYR A 122 17.25 11.76 12.71
CA TYR A 122 15.83 11.99 12.69
C TYR A 122 15.30 12.17 14.11
N THR A 123 14.62 13.28 14.36
CA THR A 123 13.92 13.53 15.63
C THR A 123 12.44 13.84 15.36
N ALA A 124 11.55 13.28 16.16
CA ALA A 124 10.13 13.45 15.99
C ALA A 124 9.34 13.16 17.29
N GLU A 125 8.10 13.64 17.33
CA GLU A 125 7.09 13.18 18.28
C GLU A 125 6.31 12.01 17.68
N GLY A 126 6.05 10.98 18.48
CA GLY A 126 5.22 9.84 18.09
C GLY A 126 3.74 10.16 18.12
N GLY A 127 2.96 9.36 17.39
CA GLY A 127 1.51 9.42 17.35
C GLY A 127 0.95 9.51 15.94
N LYS A 128 -0.38 9.47 15.87
CA LYS A 128 -1.10 9.60 14.61
C LYS A 128 -0.95 11.01 14.06
N SER A 129 -0.42 11.13 12.84
CA SER A 129 -0.22 12.43 12.17
C SER A 129 0.64 13.44 12.96
N LYS A 130 1.65 12.97 13.72
CA LYS A 130 2.53 13.80 14.54
C LYS A 130 3.96 13.90 14.01
N SER A 131 4.29 13.18 12.95
CA SER A 131 5.65 13.17 12.40
C SER A 131 5.66 13.21 10.89
N THR A 132 6.64 13.94 10.34
CA THR A 132 7.01 13.84 8.93
C THR A 132 7.66 12.47 8.70
N THR A 133 7.29 11.83 7.61
CA THR A 133 8.06 10.70 7.06
C THR A 133 9.19 11.26 6.21
N TYR A 134 10.42 10.84 6.46
CA TYR A 134 11.57 11.14 5.61
C TYR A 134 12.12 9.87 4.99
N CYS A 135 12.49 9.96 3.71
CA CYS A 135 13.19 8.91 2.98
C CYS A 135 14.52 9.42 2.47
N ILE A 136 15.51 8.53 2.41
CA ILE A 136 16.88 8.79 1.92
C ILE A 136 17.22 7.71 0.91
N ASP A 137 17.79 8.14 -0.22
CA ASP A 137 18.27 7.24 -1.26
C ASP A 137 19.52 7.75 -1.99
N ASP A 138 20.07 6.92 -2.88
CA ASP A 138 21.21 7.22 -3.76
C ASP A 138 22.40 7.87 -3.05
N PHE A 139 22.72 7.39 -1.84
CA PHE A 139 23.92 7.87 -1.16
C PHE A 139 25.15 7.53 -1.98
N ALA A 140 25.90 8.56 -2.37
CA ALA A 140 27.13 8.44 -3.13
C ALA A 140 28.28 9.14 -2.41
N PHE A 141 29.48 8.54 -2.48
CA PHE A 141 30.72 9.09 -1.94
C PHE A 141 31.83 9.00 -2.97
N GLY A 142 32.71 10.01 -3.02
CA GLY A 142 33.89 10.02 -3.87
C GLY A 142 33.60 10.34 -5.35
N ARG A 143 32.37 10.65 -5.71
CA ARG A 143 31.91 11.00 -7.06
C ARG A 143 30.81 12.07 -7.01
N ASN A 144 30.61 12.78 -8.12
CA ASN A 144 29.49 13.72 -8.24
C ASN A 144 28.14 13.00 -8.11
N GLN A 145 27.16 13.76 -7.66
CA GLN A 145 25.77 13.29 -7.63
C GLN A 145 25.30 12.89 -9.04
N VAL A 146 24.64 11.75 -9.11
CA VAL A 146 23.97 11.26 -10.32
C VAL A 146 22.46 11.50 -10.21
N ALA A 147 21.72 11.29 -11.28
CA ALA A 147 20.27 11.32 -11.23
C ALA A 147 19.75 10.24 -10.26
N HIS A 148 18.60 10.53 -9.63
CA HIS A 148 17.93 9.55 -8.79
C HIS A 148 17.66 8.27 -9.58
N PHE A 149 18.03 7.13 -8.98
CA PHE A 149 17.92 5.82 -9.61
C PHE A 149 16.59 5.16 -9.24
N ILE A 150 15.82 4.88 -10.25
CA ILE A 150 14.60 4.06 -10.16
C ILE A 150 14.84 2.84 -11.06
N GLU A 151 14.67 1.63 -10.54
CA GLU A 151 14.73 0.44 -11.38
C GLU A 151 13.59 0.51 -12.41
N GLU A 152 13.94 0.42 -13.69
CA GLU A 152 12.92 0.33 -14.75
C GLU A 152 12.00 -0.86 -14.43
N GLY A 153 10.71 -0.60 -14.42
CA GLY A 153 9.73 -1.67 -14.28
C GLY A 153 9.86 -2.59 -15.48
N VAL A 154 9.82 -3.88 -15.23
CA VAL A 154 9.43 -4.79 -16.29
C VAL A 154 8.01 -4.38 -16.65
N GLU A 155 7.80 -3.88 -17.87
CA GLU A 155 6.45 -3.62 -18.35
C GLU A 155 5.61 -4.86 -17.97
N PRO A 156 4.59 -4.73 -17.14
CA PRO A 156 3.84 -5.91 -16.72
C PRO A 156 3.41 -6.59 -18.02
N GLU A 157 3.75 -7.87 -18.19
CA GLU A 157 3.24 -8.63 -19.34
C GLU A 157 1.75 -8.29 -19.40
N PRO A 158 1.24 -7.83 -20.56
CA PRO A 158 -0.15 -7.41 -20.67
C PRO A 158 -0.99 -8.50 -20.03
N THR A 159 -1.66 -8.16 -18.93
CA THR A 159 -2.52 -9.12 -18.21
C THR A 159 -3.37 -9.75 -19.30
N PRO A 160 -3.37 -11.08 -19.50
CA PRO A 160 -4.08 -11.69 -20.59
C PRO A 160 -5.49 -11.14 -20.60
N GLU A 161 -5.90 -10.47 -21.68
CA GLU A 161 -7.21 -9.85 -21.75
C GLU A 161 -8.24 -10.94 -21.50
N VAL A 162 -9.03 -10.78 -20.42
CA VAL A 162 -9.99 -11.79 -20.02
C VAL A 162 -11.05 -11.90 -21.12
N ASP A 163 -11.13 -13.06 -21.73
CA ASP A 163 -12.18 -13.35 -22.73
C ASP A 163 -13.52 -13.52 -22.00
N TRP A 164 -14.24 -12.42 -21.80
CA TRP A 164 -15.52 -12.39 -21.11
C TRP A 164 -16.62 -13.20 -21.80
N THR A 165 -16.43 -13.58 -23.09
CA THR A 165 -17.38 -14.46 -23.80
C THR A 165 -17.35 -15.89 -23.27
N LYS A 166 -16.28 -16.26 -22.57
CA LYS A 166 -16.09 -17.55 -21.90
C LYS A 166 -16.36 -17.51 -20.40
N ALA A 167 -16.88 -16.39 -19.89
CA ALA A 167 -17.26 -16.31 -18.50
C ALA A 167 -18.29 -17.38 -18.16
N LYS A 168 -18.06 -18.09 -17.08
CA LYS A 168 -18.95 -19.14 -16.57
C LYS A 168 -20.21 -18.52 -15.97
N THR A 169 -21.28 -19.29 -15.91
CA THR A 169 -22.43 -18.97 -15.06
C THR A 169 -22.06 -19.15 -13.58
N VAL A 170 -22.85 -18.59 -12.67
CA VAL A 170 -22.66 -18.79 -11.23
C VAL A 170 -22.83 -20.26 -10.85
N ALA A 171 -23.79 -20.96 -11.47
CA ALA A 171 -24.01 -22.40 -11.24
C ALA A 171 -22.78 -23.22 -11.64
N GLU A 172 -22.19 -22.99 -12.82
CA GLU A 172 -20.94 -23.65 -13.23
C GLU A 172 -19.78 -23.31 -12.31
N ALA A 173 -19.70 -22.06 -11.85
CA ALA A 173 -18.65 -21.60 -10.97
C ALA A 173 -18.75 -22.18 -9.55
N LEU A 174 -19.94 -22.53 -9.09
CA LEU A 174 -20.12 -23.22 -7.81
C LEU A 174 -19.48 -24.62 -7.79
N GLU A 175 -19.45 -25.32 -8.94
CA GLU A 175 -18.86 -26.65 -9.08
C GLU A 175 -17.32 -26.63 -9.17
N ILE A 176 -16.72 -25.47 -9.36
CA ILE A 176 -15.25 -25.33 -9.49
C ILE A 176 -14.60 -25.54 -8.12
N ALA A 177 -13.47 -26.25 -8.10
CA ALA A 177 -12.68 -26.47 -6.91
C ALA A 177 -12.05 -25.17 -6.38
N ASN A 178 -11.88 -25.08 -5.06
CA ASN A 178 -11.10 -23.97 -4.47
C ASN A 178 -9.64 -23.99 -4.98
N GLY A 179 -9.11 -22.82 -5.25
CA GLY A 179 -7.75 -22.62 -5.74
C GLY A 179 -7.65 -22.41 -7.26
N GLU A 180 -8.74 -22.51 -8.00
CA GLU A 180 -8.78 -22.23 -9.43
C GLU A 180 -9.17 -20.77 -9.72
N THR A 181 -8.56 -20.15 -10.74
CA THR A 181 -8.90 -18.81 -11.23
C THR A 181 -9.75 -18.91 -12.49
N PHE A 182 -10.83 -18.17 -12.57
CA PHE A 182 -11.76 -18.17 -13.72
C PHE A 182 -12.58 -16.89 -13.76
N ALA A 183 -13.14 -16.62 -14.95
CA ALA A 183 -14.14 -15.58 -15.14
C ALA A 183 -15.56 -16.11 -14.90
N VAL A 184 -16.38 -15.35 -14.19
CA VAL A 184 -17.82 -15.62 -13.97
C VAL A 184 -18.65 -14.39 -14.28
N LYS A 185 -19.86 -14.60 -14.82
CA LYS A 185 -20.89 -13.59 -14.99
C LYS A 185 -22.01 -13.84 -13.99
N GLY A 186 -22.55 -12.79 -13.37
CA GLY A 186 -23.71 -12.88 -12.50
C GLY A 186 -24.37 -11.54 -12.27
N TYR A 187 -25.56 -11.59 -11.70
CA TYR A 187 -26.31 -10.42 -11.25
C TYR A 187 -26.05 -10.16 -9.78
N VAL A 188 -25.84 -8.91 -9.38
CA VAL A 188 -25.77 -8.53 -7.97
C VAL A 188 -27.15 -8.69 -7.32
N VAL A 189 -27.24 -9.54 -6.29
CA VAL A 189 -28.52 -9.90 -5.66
C VAL A 189 -28.61 -9.57 -4.18
N GLY A 190 -27.49 -9.23 -3.54
CA GLY A 190 -27.44 -8.91 -2.12
C GLY A 190 -26.01 -8.72 -1.62
N CYS A 191 -25.85 -8.56 -0.30
CA CYS A 191 -24.55 -8.43 0.34
C CYS A 191 -24.53 -9.03 1.75
N ILE A 192 -23.33 -9.20 2.31
CA ILE A 192 -23.15 -9.34 3.77
C ILE A 192 -23.18 -7.93 4.35
N LYS A 193 -23.98 -7.71 5.39
CA LYS A 193 -24.07 -6.42 6.07
C LYS A 193 -22.73 -5.96 6.65
N ASN A 194 -22.58 -4.67 6.86
CA ASN A 194 -21.44 -4.13 7.60
C ASN A 194 -21.47 -4.61 9.06
N ASN A 195 -20.33 -5.00 9.62
CA ASN A 195 -20.22 -5.58 10.96
C ASN A 195 -21.13 -6.79 11.18
N PRO A 196 -20.97 -7.87 10.42
CA PRO A 196 -21.75 -9.08 10.60
C PRO A 196 -21.50 -9.70 11.98
N SER A 197 -22.46 -10.43 12.52
CA SER A 197 -22.38 -11.02 13.86
C SER A 197 -21.32 -12.12 13.99
N LYS A 198 -20.88 -12.68 12.84
CA LYS A 198 -19.86 -13.73 12.77
C LYS A 198 -18.84 -13.43 11.68
N THR A 199 -17.63 -13.95 11.86
CA THR A 199 -16.54 -13.90 10.89
C THR A 199 -16.52 -15.10 9.94
N SER A 200 -17.36 -16.12 10.18
CA SER A 200 -17.50 -17.30 9.34
C SER A 200 -18.84 -18.00 9.62
N TYR A 201 -19.43 -18.56 8.58
CA TYR A 201 -20.68 -19.33 8.61
C TYR A 201 -20.45 -20.73 8.05
N LYS A 202 -21.21 -21.72 8.57
CA LYS A 202 -21.19 -23.09 8.05
C LYS A 202 -22.05 -23.25 6.78
N SER A 203 -23.04 -22.37 6.63
CA SER A 203 -23.96 -22.37 5.50
C SER A 203 -24.60 -21.01 5.31
N PHE A 204 -25.22 -20.81 4.18
CA PHE A 204 -26.07 -19.66 3.90
C PHE A 204 -27.23 -19.48 4.88
N ASP A 205 -27.87 -20.60 5.25
CA ASP A 205 -28.97 -20.57 6.21
C ASP A 205 -28.55 -20.05 7.57
N GLU A 206 -27.32 -20.39 8.01
CA GLU A 206 -26.77 -19.85 9.23
C GLU A 206 -26.56 -18.34 9.15
N ALA A 207 -26.03 -17.81 8.04
CA ALA A 207 -25.84 -16.39 7.82
C ALA A 207 -27.21 -15.65 7.74
N LYS A 208 -28.20 -16.26 7.12
CA LYS A 208 -29.57 -15.74 7.02
C LYS A 208 -30.26 -15.69 8.38
N GLN A 209 -30.17 -16.78 9.17
CA GLN A 209 -30.71 -16.84 10.54
C GLN A 209 -30.05 -15.84 11.47
N ALA A 210 -28.77 -15.56 11.27
CA ALA A 210 -28.04 -14.51 12.00
C ALA A 210 -28.48 -13.08 11.63
N GLY A 211 -29.26 -12.91 10.57
CA GLY A 211 -29.68 -11.61 10.04
C GLY A 211 -28.50 -10.81 9.46
N ASP A 212 -27.50 -11.50 8.93
CA ASP A 212 -26.28 -10.89 8.41
C ASP A 212 -26.26 -10.74 6.89
N ILE A 213 -27.34 -11.18 6.21
CA ILE A 213 -27.48 -11.05 4.75
C ILE A 213 -28.59 -10.04 4.43
N GLU A 214 -28.29 -9.12 3.54
CA GLU A 214 -29.21 -8.13 2.99
C GLU A 214 -29.49 -8.47 1.51
N TRP A 215 -30.73 -8.89 1.21
CA TRP A 215 -31.19 -9.22 -0.13
C TRP A 215 -31.97 -8.10 -0.79
N ALA A 216 -32.24 -8.23 -2.09
CA ALA A 216 -33.19 -7.38 -2.80
C ALA A 216 -34.49 -7.19 -1.99
N GLY A 217 -34.92 -5.93 -1.83
CA GLY A 217 -36.06 -5.57 -0.97
C GLY A 217 -35.71 -5.27 0.49
N ALA A 218 -34.43 -5.33 0.90
CA ALA A 218 -33.98 -4.79 2.18
C ALA A 218 -34.31 -3.29 2.29
N ALA A 219 -34.72 -2.84 3.49
CA ALA A 219 -35.01 -1.42 3.72
C ALA A 219 -33.78 -0.52 3.55
N GLU A 220 -32.61 -1.05 3.82
CA GLU A 220 -31.32 -0.39 3.69
C GLU A 220 -30.24 -1.44 3.42
N PHE A 221 -29.22 -1.07 2.64
CA PHE A 221 -28.02 -1.85 2.47
C PHE A 221 -26.85 -1.18 3.21
N THR A 222 -26.18 -1.95 4.07
CA THR A 222 -25.01 -1.51 4.84
C THR A 222 -23.72 -2.17 4.35
N GLY A 223 -23.83 -3.25 3.56
CA GLY A 223 -22.69 -4.01 3.06
C GLY A 223 -21.95 -3.28 1.94
N TYR A 224 -20.64 -3.13 2.12
CA TYR A 224 -19.76 -2.43 1.17
C TYR A 224 -18.55 -3.27 0.71
N SER A 225 -18.24 -4.36 1.41
CA SER A 225 -17.01 -5.13 1.16
C SER A 225 -17.22 -6.48 0.49
N GLN A 226 -18.46 -6.90 0.35
CA GLN A 226 -18.86 -8.12 -0.34
C GLN A 226 -20.22 -7.95 -0.99
N VAL A 227 -20.41 -8.60 -2.15
CA VAL A 227 -21.72 -8.75 -2.79
C VAL A 227 -21.97 -10.20 -3.17
N PHE A 228 -23.23 -10.62 -3.14
CA PHE A 228 -23.65 -11.87 -3.72
C PHE A 228 -23.97 -11.68 -5.19
N ILE A 229 -23.51 -12.63 -6.01
CA ILE A 229 -23.90 -12.71 -7.42
C ILE A 229 -24.60 -14.04 -7.68
N ALA A 230 -25.58 -14.03 -8.58
CA ALA A 230 -26.38 -15.19 -9.00
C ALA A 230 -26.65 -15.16 -10.50
N ASP A 231 -27.10 -16.28 -11.06
CA ASP A 231 -27.53 -16.37 -12.46
C ASP A 231 -28.90 -15.73 -12.73
N ASN A 232 -29.67 -15.45 -11.69
CA ASN A 232 -30.95 -14.76 -11.76
C ASN A 232 -30.88 -13.50 -10.88
N ALA A 233 -31.30 -12.35 -11.43
CA ALA A 233 -31.30 -11.07 -10.72
C ALA A 233 -32.26 -11.03 -9.50
N GLU A 234 -33.26 -11.93 -9.44
CA GLU A 234 -34.21 -12.03 -8.33
C GLU A 234 -33.89 -13.20 -7.37
N GLU A 235 -32.68 -13.79 -7.47
CA GLU A 235 -32.30 -14.94 -6.64
C GLU A 235 -32.15 -14.54 -5.16
N THR A 236 -32.76 -15.36 -4.28
CA THR A 236 -32.65 -15.20 -2.81
C THR A 236 -32.24 -16.50 -2.12
N ASP A 237 -32.04 -17.57 -2.89
CA ASP A 237 -31.46 -18.82 -2.41
C ASP A 237 -29.94 -18.70 -2.45
N GLY A 238 -29.34 -18.47 -1.30
CA GLY A 238 -27.91 -18.30 -1.20
C GLY A 238 -27.11 -19.50 -1.65
N SER A 239 -27.66 -20.72 -1.67
CA SER A 239 -26.98 -21.91 -2.19
C SER A 239 -26.67 -21.81 -3.69
N LYS A 240 -27.33 -20.90 -4.39
CA LYS A 240 -27.15 -20.59 -5.81
C LYS A 240 -26.33 -19.33 -6.06
N CYS A 241 -25.68 -18.81 -5.03
CA CYS A 241 -24.94 -17.56 -5.09
C CYS A 241 -23.45 -17.76 -4.82
N LEU A 242 -22.63 -16.88 -5.37
CA LEU A 242 -21.23 -16.71 -5.01
C LEU A 242 -21.02 -15.38 -4.27
N LEU A 243 -20.21 -15.42 -3.22
CA LEU A 243 -19.85 -14.22 -2.45
C LEU A 243 -18.55 -13.60 -3.00
N VAL A 244 -18.65 -12.48 -3.67
CA VAL A 244 -17.54 -11.74 -4.27
C VAL A 244 -16.94 -10.80 -3.24
N LYS A 245 -15.64 -10.92 -2.98
CA LYS A 245 -14.90 -10.03 -2.07
C LYS A 245 -14.40 -8.79 -2.79
N LEU A 246 -14.70 -7.62 -2.25
CA LEU A 246 -14.48 -6.31 -2.90
C LEU A 246 -13.33 -5.48 -2.31
N ASN A 247 -12.40 -6.06 -1.55
CA ASN A 247 -11.40 -5.26 -0.82
C ASN A 247 -10.01 -5.88 -0.69
N ASP A 248 -9.69 -6.98 -1.36
CA ASP A 248 -8.40 -7.69 -1.23
C ASP A 248 -7.40 -7.42 -2.37
N THR A 249 -7.83 -6.85 -3.47
CA THR A 249 -6.96 -6.39 -4.57
C THR A 249 -7.38 -4.99 -5.02
N ASP A 250 -6.60 -4.36 -5.89
CA ASP A 250 -6.98 -3.05 -6.44
C ASP A 250 -8.13 -3.18 -7.44
N ALA A 251 -8.16 -4.24 -8.23
CA ALA A 251 -9.32 -4.54 -9.09
C ALA A 251 -10.58 -4.76 -8.24
N ALA A 252 -10.49 -5.49 -7.12
CA ALA A 252 -11.60 -5.68 -6.19
C ALA A 252 -12.08 -4.37 -5.58
N LYS A 253 -11.17 -3.45 -5.22
CA LYS A 253 -11.53 -2.11 -4.71
C LYS A 253 -12.21 -1.25 -5.77
N SER A 254 -11.77 -1.33 -7.03
CA SER A 254 -12.40 -0.62 -8.15
C SER A 254 -13.80 -1.20 -8.44
N LEU A 255 -13.95 -2.54 -8.41
CA LEU A 255 -15.25 -3.18 -8.50
C LEU A 255 -16.17 -2.78 -7.33
N ARG A 256 -15.63 -2.63 -6.11
CA ARG A 256 -16.40 -2.15 -4.96
C ARG A 256 -17.06 -0.80 -5.24
N ASP A 257 -16.31 0.14 -5.81
CA ASP A 257 -16.84 1.48 -6.08
C ASP A 257 -17.98 1.45 -7.11
N ALA A 258 -18.00 0.45 -8.00
CA ALA A 258 -19.06 0.20 -8.96
C ALA A 258 -20.23 -0.65 -8.41
N ALA A 259 -19.97 -1.64 -7.56
CA ALA A 259 -20.92 -2.72 -7.23
C ALA A 259 -21.36 -2.78 -5.75
N LYS A 260 -20.76 -2.02 -4.82
CA LYS A 260 -21.20 -2.02 -3.41
C LYS A 260 -22.65 -1.58 -3.30
N LEU A 261 -23.39 -2.17 -2.38
CA LEU A 261 -24.80 -1.86 -2.16
C LEU A 261 -25.03 -0.80 -1.08
N GLU A 262 -24.03 -0.54 -0.19
CA GLU A 262 -24.12 0.54 0.79
C GLU A 262 -24.46 1.88 0.13
N GLY A 263 -25.64 2.42 0.43
CA GLY A 263 -26.14 3.66 -0.17
C GLY A 263 -26.55 3.57 -1.66
N HIS A 264 -26.55 2.36 -2.25
CA HIS A 264 -26.79 2.12 -3.68
C HIS A 264 -27.73 0.95 -3.95
N PRO A 265 -28.99 0.98 -3.45
CA PRO A 265 -29.94 -0.11 -3.64
C PRO A 265 -30.29 -0.35 -5.12
N GLU A 266 -30.14 0.66 -5.98
CA GLU A 266 -30.35 0.59 -7.42
C GLU A 266 -29.41 -0.37 -8.15
N ARG A 267 -28.33 -0.79 -7.52
CA ARG A 267 -27.35 -1.75 -8.07
C ARG A 267 -27.78 -3.21 -7.95
N ILE A 268 -28.86 -3.48 -7.27
CA ILE A 268 -29.49 -4.82 -7.32
C ILE A 268 -29.94 -5.12 -8.76
N GLY A 269 -29.58 -6.28 -9.24
CA GLY A 269 -29.83 -6.72 -10.63
C GLY A 269 -28.76 -6.27 -11.63
N MET A 270 -27.77 -5.47 -11.21
CA MET A 270 -26.66 -5.08 -12.06
C MET A 270 -25.83 -6.29 -12.49
N THR A 271 -25.47 -6.36 -13.77
CA THR A 271 -24.62 -7.42 -14.30
C THR A 271 -23.16 -7.14 -14.04
N VAL A 272 -22.46 -8.08 -13.42
CA VAL A 272 -21.03 -8.04 -13.23
C VAL A 272 -20.34 -9.27 -13.79
N TYR A 273 -19.15 -9.06 -14.33
CA TYR A 273 -18.20 -10.10 -14.70
C TYR A 273 -17.00 -9.96 -13.81
N VAL A 274 -16.52 -11.05 -13.26
CA VAL A 274 -15.40 -11.06 -12.31
C VAL A 274 -14.44 -12.18 -12.68
N ASN A 275 -13.15 -11.88 -12.83
CA ASN A 275 -12.10 -12.88 -12.91
C ASN A 275 -11.36 -12.91 -11.56
N GLY A 276 -11.22 -14.09 -10.97
CA GLY A 276 -10.58 -14.21 -9.65
C GLY A 276 -10.50 -15.64 -9.16
N LEU A 277 -9.92 -15.80 -7.99
CA LEU A 277 -9.65 -17.08 -7.35
C LEU A 277 -10.89 -17.63 -6.65
N LYS A 278 -11.29 -18.88 -6.94
CA LYS A 278 -12.30 -19.61 -6.17
C LYS A 278 -11.78 -19.84 -4.75
N LYS A 279 -12.38 -19.19 -3.78
CA LYS A 279 -11.98 -19.28 -2.38
C LYS A 279 -13.13 -18.88 -1.47
N ALA A 280 -13.36 -19.67 -0.43
CA ALA A 280 -14.40 -19.34 0.53
C ALA A 280 -14.21 -17.94 1.13
N ASN A 281 -15.31 -17.21 1.26
CA ASN A 281 -15.38 -15.92 1.93
C ASN A 281 -16.45 -16.00 3.04
N TYR A 282 -16.13 -15.65 4.26
CA TYR A 282 -16.98 -15.91 5.44
C TYR A 282 -17.44 -17.37 5.59
N GLY A 283 -16.67 -18.34 5.08
CA GLY A 283 -17.04 -19.75 5.06
C GLY A 283 -18.03 -20.14 3.95
N LEU A 284 -18.54 -19.18 3.19
CA LEU A 284 -19.45 -19.38 2.06
C LEU A 284 -18.69 -19.51 0.74
N PRO A 285 -19.23 -20.21 -0.29
CA PRO A 285 -18.62 -20.25 -1.61
C PRO A 285 -18.39 -18.85 -2.15
N GLY A 286 -17.17 -18.56 -2.63
CA GLY A 286 -16.86 -17.18 -3.03
C GLY A 286 -15.74 -17.06 -4.03
N ILE A 287 -15.51 -15.82 -4.46
CA ILE A 287 -14.41 -15.37 -5.29
C ILE A 287 -13.65 -14.28 -4.55
N ARG A 288 -12.33 -14.40 -4.58
CA ARG A 288 -11.37 -13.48 -3.94
C ARG A 288 -10.23 -13.19 -4.91
N GLU A 289 -9.35 -12.30 -4.50
CA GLU A 289 -8.13 -12.00 -5.25
C GLU A 289 -8.46 -11.67 -6.72
N ILE A 290 -9.48 -10.79 -6.90
CA ILE A 290 -9.97 -10.37 -8.21
C ILE A 290 -8.85 -9.63 -8.94
N ASP A 291 -8.55 -10.03 -10.16
CA ASP A 291 -7.54 -9.41 -11.02
C ASP A 291 -8.16 -8.61 -12.18
N ALA A 292 -9.38 -8.94 -12.61
CA ALA A 292 -10.13 -8.21 -13.63
C ALA A 292 -11.65 -8.24 -13.39
N PHE A 293 -12.33 -7.21 -13.87
CA PHE A 293 -13.79 -7.13 -13.83
C PHE A 293 -14.35 -6.31 -14.98
N LYS A 294 -15.63 -6.51 -15.28
CA LYS A 294 -16.44 -5.70 -16.18
C LYS A 294 -17.83 -5.53 -15.54
N VAL A 295 -18.41 -4.36 -15.68
CA VAL A 295 -19.80 -4.05 -15.27
C VAL A 295 -20.60 -3.70 -16.52
N GLU A 296 -21.80 -4.23 -16.64
CA GLU A 296 -22.78 -3.86 -17.67
C GLU A 296 -23.95 -3.15 -16.97
N GLU A 297 -24.25 -1.94 -17.44
CA GLU A 297 -25.41 -1.16 -17.00
C GLU A 297 -26.72 -1.69 -17.61
#